data_dac623172b2258b6f944e19efebcac0a
#
_entry.id   dac623172b2258b6f944e19efebcac0a
#
_cell.length_a   1.000
_cell.length_b   1.000
_cell.length_c   1.000
_cell.angle_alpha   90.00
_cell.angle_beta   90.00
_cell.angle_gamma   90.00
#
_symmetry.space_group_name_H-M   'P 1'
#
loop_
_entity.id
_entity.type
_entity.pdbx_description
1 polymer ?
#
loop_
_entity_poly.entity_id
_entity_poly.type
_entity_poly.pdbx_seq_one_letter_code
_entity_poly.pdbx_strand_id
1 'polypeptide(L)'
;MKKIVVMSDSHGYHQMINRVKELEPDGDYYVHCGDSEAETYMMQDWLCVKGNNDWYSDFPNQIKFKVEDLNFLVAHGHRFGYMDRETSMIYTLQEANCDVLLSGHTHVPMYKEVDGCTLINPGSTTLPRGGSNRSYCVIYVEGK
;
A
#
# COMPACT_ATOMS: atom_id res chain seq x y z
N MET A 1 16.39 1.35 -13.07
CA MET A 1 15.15 1.90 -12.50
C MET A 1 14.18 0.76 -12.21
N LYS A 2 13.63 0.72 -11.00
CA LYS A 2 12.66 -0.29 -10.61
C LYS A 2 11.26 0.33 -10.52
N LYS A 3 10.26 -0.46 -10.87
CA LYS A 3 8.87 -0.01 -10.90
C LYS A 3 8.05 -0.76 -9.87
N ILE A 4 7.39 -0.03 -8.98
CA ILE A 4 6.52 -0.58 -7.94
C ILE A 4 5.09 -0.15 -8.24
N VAL A 5 4.19 -1.10 -8.37
CA VAL A 5 2.77 -0.85 -8.61
C VAL A 5 2.03 -1.08 -7.31
N VAL A 6 1.30 -0.06 -6.82
CA VAL A 6 0.67 -0.07 -5.50
C VAL A 6 -0.82 0.15 -5.65
N MET A 7 -1.62 -0.74 -5.04
CA MET A 7 -3.06 -0.56 -4.96
C MET A 7 -3.54 -0.88 -3.56
N SER A 8 -4.78 -0.54 -3.23
CA SER A 8 -5.34 -0.80 -1.91
C SER A 8 -6.85 -0.79 -1.94
N ASP A 9 -7.44 -1.41 -0.91
CA ASP A 9 -8.87 -1.27 -0.59
C ASP A 9 -9.76 -1.64 -1.77
N SER A 10 -9.48 -2.78 -2.40
CA SER A 10 -10.30 -3.28 -3.50
C SER A 10 -11.59 -3.94 -3.04
N HIS A 11 -11.69 -4.30 -1.76
CA HIS A 11 -12.93 -4.74 -1.09
C HIS A 11 -13.71 -5.81 -1.87
N GLY A 12 -13.03 -6.89 -2.22
CA GLY A 12 -13.67 -8.03 -2.86
C GLY A 12 -13.87 -7.92 -4.35
N TYR A 13 -13.57 -6.77 -4.96
CA TYR A 13 -13.67 -6.60 -6.40
C TYR A 13 -12.37 -7.09 -7.04
N HIS A 14 -12.24 -8.42 -7.11
CA HIS A 14 -10.99 -9.07 -7.52
C HIS A 14 -10.58 -8.74 -8.96
N GLN A 15 -11.55 -8.39 -9.82
CA GLN A 15 -11.24 -7.96 -11.17
C GLN A 15 -10.37 -6.69 -11.19
N MET A 16 -10.42 -5.87 -10.14
CA MET A 16 -9.56 -4.68 -10.05
C MET A 16 -8.09 -5.06 -9.88
N ILE A 17 -7.82 -6.15 -9.15
CA ILE A 17 -6.46 -6.63 -8.96
C ILE A 17 -5.86 -7.05 -10.29
N ASN A 18 -6.62 -7.81 -11.07
CA ASN A 18 -6.20 -8.23 -12.40
C ASN A 18 -6.09 -7.05 -13.35
N ARG A 19 -7.01 -6.11 -13.25
CA ARG A 19 -7.03 -4.94 -14.13
C ARG A 19 -5.80 -4.07 -13.92
N VAL A 20 -5.41 -3.83 -12.67
CA VAL A 20 -4.20 -3.03 -12.37
C VAL A 20 -2.97 -3.73 -12.93
N LYS A 21 -2.88 -5.04 -12.77
CA LYS A 21 -1.75 -5.79 -13.31
C LYS A 21 -1.70 -5.76 -14.83
N GLU A 22 -2.87 -5.80 -15.48
CA GLU A 22 -2.96 -5.66 -16.94
C GLU A 22 -2.53 -4.29 -17.43
N LEU A 23 -2.87 -3.24 -16.67
CA LEU A 23 -2.48 -1.88 -17.02
C LEU A 23 -0.99 -1.62 -16.81
N GLU A 24 -0.38 -2.31 -15.86
CA GLU A 24 1.03 -2.15 -15.51
C GLU A 24 1.73 -3.52 -15.54
N PRO A 25 1.86 -4.14 -16.73
CA PRO A 25 2.38 -5.51 -16.80
C PRO A 25 3.87 -5.61 -16.54
N ASP A 26 4.59 -4.50 -16.54
CA ASP A 26 6.05 -4.45 -16.43
C ASP A 26 6.50 -4.05 -15.02
N GLY A 27 5.65 -4.18 -14.01
CA GLY A 27 6.04 -3.89 -12.64
C GLY A 27 7.08 -4.87 -12.12
N ASP A 28 8.07 -4.36 -11.41
CA ASP A 28 9.03 -5.20 -10.71
C ASP A 28 8.47 -5.70 -9.38
N TYR A 29 7.60 -4.91 -8.77
CA TYR A 29 6.91 -5.25 -7.52
C TYR A 29 5.46 -4.85 -7.62
N TYR A 30 4.58 -5.71 -7.10
CA TYR A 30 3.16 -5.41 -6.99
C TYR A 30 2.78 -5.46 -5.51
N VAL A 31 2.22 -4.37 -4.99
CA VAL A 31 1.92 -4.20 -3.58
C VAL A 31 0.44 -3.92 -3.39
N HIS A 32 -0.19 -4.63 -2.45
CA HIS A 32 -1.57 -4.37 -2.03
C HIS A 32 -1.56 -4.00 -0.55
N CYS A 33 -2.09 -2.84 -0.23
CA CYS A 33 -2.01 -2.28 1.13
C CYS A 33 -3.15 -2.73 2.05
N GLY A 34 -3.87 -3.80 1.69
CA GLY A 34 -4.87 -4.40 2.57
C GLY A 34 -6.30 -4.14 2.14
N ASP A 35 -7.23 -4.84 2.78
CA ASP A 35 -8.65 -4.86 2.44
C ASP A 35 -8.87 -5.31 0.99
N SER A 36 -8.14 -6.35 0.60
CA SER A 36 -8.38 -7.03 -0.67
C SER A 36 -9.62 -7.89 -0.59
N GLU A 37 -9.88 -8.46 0.59
CA GLU A 37 -10.92 -9.45 0.84
C GLU A 37 -10.81 -10.63 -0.13
N ALA A 38 -9.57 -10.93 -0.51
CA ALA A 38 -9.23 -12.01 -1.43
C ALA A 38 -8.64 -13.18 -0.67
N GLU A 39 -8.75 -14.36 -1.26
CA GLU A 39 -8.05 -15.53 -0.75
C GLU A 39 -6.55 -15.38 -0.97
N THR A 40 -5.75 -15.98 -0.09
CA THR A 40 -4.29 -15.89 -0.17
C THR A 40 -3.77 -16.33 -1.53
N TYR A 41 -4.37 -17.38 -2.11
CA TYR A 41 -3.89 -17.90 -3.40
C TYR A 41 -4.10 -16.91 -4.56
N MET A 42 -5.05 -15.99 -4.42
CA MET A 42 -5.32 -14.97 -5.45
C MET A 42 -4.25 -13.89 -5.49
N MET A 43 -3.46 -13.77 -4.41
CA MET A 43 -2.51 -12.67 -4.24
C MET A 43 -1.06 -13.15 -4.29
N GLN A 44 -0.80 -14.27 -4.97
CA GLN A 44 0.54 -14.87 -5.00
C GLN A 44 1.61 -13.96 -5.61
N ASP A 45 1.22 -13.14 -6.58
CA ASP A 45 2.16 -12.24 -7.25
C ASP A 45 2.26 -10.88 -6.55
N TRP A 46 1.58 -10.71 -5.43
CA TRP A 46 1.47 -9.44 -4.73
C TRP A 46 2.09 -9.53 -3.35
N LEU A 47 2.77 -8.45 -2.94
CA LEU A 47 3.12 -8.23 -1.55
C LEU A 47 1.88 -7.64 -0.90
N CYS A 48 1.13 -8.45 -0.19
CA CYS A 48 -0.20 -8.07 0.31
C CYS A 48 -0.22 -8.13 1.84
N VAL A 49 -0.69 -7.07 2.48
CA VAL A 49 -0.86 -7.03 3.93
C VAL A 49 -2.33 -7.21 4.30
N LYS A 50 -2.57 -7.52 5.58
CA LYS A 50 -3.91 -7.69 6.12
C LYS A 50 -4.50 -6.33 6.47
N GLY A 51 -5.69 -6.04 5.93
CA GLY A 51 -6.47 -4.89 6.33
C GLY A 51 -7.47 -5.26 7.42
N ASN A 52 -8.26 -4.29 7.86
CA ASN A 52 -9.24 -4.53 8.93
C ASN A 52 -10.42 -5.39 8.49
N ASN A 53 -10.64 -5.56 7.19
CA ASN A 53 -11.68 -6.43 6.65
C ASN A 53 -11.15 -7.78 6.17
N ASP A 54 -9.86 -8.07 6.39
CA ASP A 54 -9.22 -9.32 5.98
C ASP A 54 -9.02 -10.28 7.16
N TRP A 55 -9.87 -10.21 8.15
CA TRP A 55 -9.67 -10.93 9.42
C TRP A 55 -9.57 -12.44 9.28
N TYR A 56 -10.08 -12.99 8.19
CA TYR A 56 -10.04 -14.44 7.93
C TYR A 56 -8.84 -14.88 7.09
N SER A 57 -8.00 -13.95 6.66
CA SER A 57 -6.87 -14.26 5.78
C SER A 57 -5.58 -14.48 6.56
N ASP A 58 -4.60 -15.08 5.88
CA ASP A 58 -3.27 -15.33 6.45
C ASP A 58 -2.25 -14.26 6.07
N PHE A 59 -2.70 -13.15 5.49
CA PHE A 59 -1.78 -12.08 5.11
C PHE A 59 -1.10 -11.50 6.35
N PRO A 60 0.19 -11.13 6.26
CA PRO A 60 0.87 -10.48 7.38
C PRO A 60 0.31 -9.08 7.61
N ASN A 61 0.48 -8.59 8.83
CA ASN A 61 0.05 -7.22 9.18
C ASN A 61 0.96 -6.17 8.57
N GLN A 62 2.23 -6.50 8.39
CA GLN A 62 3.23 -5.59 7.81
C GLN A 62 4.18 -6.38 6.94
N ILE A 63 4.70 -5.72 5.91
CA ILE A 63 5.75 -6.28 5.06
C ILE A 63 6.84 -5.22 4.92
N LYS A 64 8.10 -5.65 5.02
CA LYS A 64 9.24 -4.79 4.74
C LYS A 64 9.96 -5.33 3.51
N PHE A 65 10.33 -4.44 2.59
CA PHE A 65 11.13 -4.84 1.44
C PHE A 65 12.02 -3.69 1.02
N LYS A 66 13.08 -4.01 0.31
CA LYS A 66 14.07 -3.01 -0.12
C LYS A 66 14.12 -2.99 -1.64
N VAL A 67 14.08 -1.77 -2.19
CA VAL A 67 14.23 -1.55 -3.64
C VAL A 67 15.33 -0.52 -3.81
N GLU A 68 16.40 -0.91 -4.52
CA GLU A 68 17.60 -0.09 -4.63
C GLU A 68 18.10 0.24 -3.21
N ASP A 69 18.25 1.52 -2.86
CA ASP A 69 18.73 1.90 -1.52
C ASP A 69 17.59 2.31 -0.58
N LEU A 70 16.33 2.13 -0.99
CA LEU A 70 15.19 2.54 -0.17
C LEU A 70 14.53 1.34 0.51
N ASN A 71 14.22 1.51 1.78
CA ASN A 71 13.49 0.52 2.57
C ASN A 71 12.02 0.92 2.66
N PHE A 72 11.15 0.01 2.26
CA PHE A 72 9.70 0.22 2.22
C PHE A 72 9.03 -0.58 3.32
N LEU A 73 8.04 0.03 3.97
CA LEU A 73 7.16 -0.64 4.90
C LEU A 73 5.74 -0.58 4.34
N VAL A 74 5.05 -1.72 4.33
CA VAL A 74 3.65 -1.79 3.91
C VAL A 74 2.82 -2.14 5.14
N ALA A 75 1.78 -1.34 5.40
CA ALA A 75 0.83 -1.59 6.47
C ALA A 75 -0.50 -0.97 6.06
N HIS A 76 -1.62 -1.63 6.38
CA HIS A 76 -2.93 -1.11 5.96
C HIS A 76 -3.21 0.26 6.58
N GLY A 77 -2.91 0.42 7.85
CA GLY A 77 -3.06 1.70 8.52
C GLY A 77 -4.28 1.83 9.40
N HIS A 78 -5.06 0.76 9.56
CA HIS A 78 -6.24 0.82 10.43
C HIS A 78 -5.88 0.96 11.91
N ARG A 79 -4.62 0.70 12.26
CA ARG A 79 -4.13 0.83 13.64
C ARG A 79 -3.54 2.21 13.94
N PHE A 80 -3.36 3.05 12.91
CA PHE A 80 -2.99 4.44 13.13
C PHE A 80 -4.25 5.18 13.58
N GLY A 81 -4.18 5.93 14.67
CA GLY A 81 -5.34 6.65 15.18
C GLY A 81 -5.80 7.76 14.23
N TYR A 82 -7.01 8.24 14.42
CA TYR A 82 -7.51 9.37 13.64
C TYR A 82 -6.89 10.69 14.09
N MET A 83 -6.58 10.79 15.39
CA MET A 83 -5.87 11.95 15.92
C MET A 83 -4.37 11.65 15.83
N ASP A 84 -3.60 12.62 15.35
CA ASP A 84 -2.16 12.48 15.17
C ASP A 84 -1.79 11.27 14.33
N ARG A 85 -2.63 10.97 13.33
CA ARG A 85 -2.42 9.82 12.45
C ARG A 85 -1.06 9.89 11.77
N GLU A 86 -0.70 11.04 11.26
CA GLU A 86 0.59 11.25 10.60
C GLU A 86 1.76 11.00 11.53
N THR A 87 1.66 11.44 12.78
CA THR A 87 2.69 11.21 13.79
C THR A 87 2.87 9.71 14.04
N SER A 88 1.77 8.97 14.17
CA SER A 88 1.82 7.51 14.30
C SER A 88 2.50 6.85 13.12
N MET A 89 2.19 7.31 11.91
CA MET A 89 2.80 6.78 10.70
C MET A 89 4.31 6.99 10.70
N ILE A 90 4.74 8.20 11.03
CA ILE A 90 6.16 8.55 11.06
C ILE A 90 6.91 7.72 12.11
N TYR A 91 6.37 7.58 13.31
CA TYR A 91 6.98 6.78 14.36
C TYR A 91 7.10 5.31 13.96
N THR A 92 6.04 4.76 13.37
CA THR A 92 6.03 3.37 12.92
C THR A 92 7.12 3.14 11.87
N LEU A 93 7.25 4.07 10.94
CA LEU A 93 8.25 4.00 9.89
C LEU A 93 9.67 4.08 10.45
N GLN A 94 9.89 5.00 11.38
CA GLN A 94 11.19 5.18 12.02
C GLN A 94 11.58 3.95 12.86
N GLU A 95 10.63 3.39 13.60
CA GLU A 95 10.88 2.18 14.39
C GLU A 95 11.26 0.99 13.51
N ALA A 96 10.71 0.94 12.30
CA ALA A 96 11.00 -0.12 11.35
C ALA A 96 12.28 0.13 10.55
N ASN A 97 12.92 1.28 10.73
CA ASN A 97 14.11 1.70 9.97
C ASN A 97 13.82 1.72 8.47
N CYS A 98 12.66 2.22 8.10
CA CYS A 98 12.24 2.31 6.70
C CYS A 98 12.12 3.77 6.28
N ASP A 99 12.16 3.99 4.97
CA ASP A 99 12.15 5.32 4.37
C ASP A 99 10.79 5.70 3.84
N VAL A 100 10.02 4.72 3.35
CA VAL A 100 8.74 4.94 2.67
C VAL A 100 7.68 4.03 3.29
N LEU A 101 6.53 4.64 3.65
CA LEU A 101 5.37 3.89 4.12
C LEU A 101 4.32 3.85 3.02
N LEU A 102 3.90 2.63 2.66
CA LEU A 102 2.80 2.40 1.75
C LEU A 102 1.60 1.93 2.59
N SER A 103 0.52 2.68 2.56
CA SER A 103 -0.66 2.38 3.39
C SER A 103 -1.96 2.67 2.64
N GLY A 104 -3.06 2.16 3.17
CA GLY A 104 -4.39 2.37 2.63
C GLY A 104 -5.35 2.84 3.70
N HIS A 105 -6.49 2.15 3.82
CA HIS A 105 -7.52 2.34 4.84
C HIS A 105 -8.39 3.59 4.66
N THR A 106 -7.80 4.76 4.42
CA THR A 106 -8.59 6.00 4.32
C THR A 106 -9.35 6.11 3.00
N HIS A 107 -8.92 5.35 1.98
CA HIS A 107 -9.47 5.44 0.61
C HIS A 107 -9.19 6.80 -0.04
N VAL A 108 -8.22 7.54 0.48
CA VAL A 108 -7.86 8.88 -0.04
C VAL A 108 -6.41 8.85 -0.50
N PRO A 109 -6.14 9.17 -1.77
CA PRO A 109 -4.75 9.21 -2.27
C PRO A 109 -3.96 10.26 -1.50
N MET A 110 -2.71 9.92 -1.18
CA MET A 110 -1.84 10.83 -0.44
C MET A 110 -0.39 10.60 -0.83
N TYR A 111 0.35 11.69 -0.96
CA TYR A 111 1.80 11.69 -1.06
C TYR A 111 2.32 12.80 -0.18
N LYS A 112 3.20 12.48 0.77
CA LYS A 112 3.73 13.48 1.68
C LYS A 112 5.13 13.12 2.13
N GLU A 113 6.03 14.11 2.15
CA GLU A 113 7.38 13.94 2.68
C GLU A 113 7.51 14.78 3.94
N VAL A 114 7.86 14.16 5.06
CA VAL A 114 7.98 14.80 6.36
C VAL A 114 9.13 14.16 7.13
N ASP A 115 10.07 14.97 7.61
CA ASP A 115 11.15 14.50 8.49
C ASP A 115 11.95 13.33 7.91
N GLY A 116 12.20 13.37 6.61
CA GLY A 116 12.93 12.32 5.93
C GLY A 116 12.12 11.06 5.64
N CYS A 117 10.83 11.08 5.96
CA CYS A 117 9.91 9.98 5.72
C CYS A 117 9.01 10.32 4.53
N THR A 118 8.69 9.31 3.72
CA THR A 118 7.74 9.47 2.62
C THR A 118 6.51 8.62 2.93
N LEU A 119 5.34 9.25 2.91
CA LEU A 119 4.06 8.59 3.21
C LEU A 119 3.23 8.57 1.93
N ILE A 120 2.84 7.37 1.47
CA ILE A 120 2.09 7.20 0.23
C ILE A 120 0.87 6.33 0.47
N ASN A 121 -0.28 6.79 -0.04
CA ASN A 121 -1.53 6.04 -0.06
C ASN A 121 -2.03 6.05 -1.50
N PRO A 122 -2.23 4.88 -2.13
CA PRO A 122 -2.67 4.85 -3.53
C PRO A 122 -4.15 5.18 -3.71
N GLY A 123 -4.90 5.37 -2.63
CA GLY A 123 -6.35 5.50 -2.69
C GLY A 123 -7.01 4.14 -2.83
N SER A 124 -8.29 4.14 -3.20
CA SER A 124 -9.04 2.89 -3.41
C SER A 124 -9.34 2.69 -4.89
N THR A 125 -9.21 1.46 -5.36
CA THR A 125 -9.59 1.10 -6.73
C THR A 125 -11.09 0.93 -6.87
N THR A 126 -11.81 0.87 -5.76
CA THR A 126 -13.23 0.48 -5.75
C THR A 126 -14.13 1.48 -5.05
N LEU A 127 -13.70 1.98 -3.87
CA LEU A 127 -14.51 2.84 -3.01
C LEU A 127 -13.74 4.11 -2.64
N PRO A 128 -13.45 4.99 -3.63
CA PRO A 128 -12.66 6.19 -3.33
C PRO A 128 -13.43 7.14 -2.41
N ARG A 129 -12.67 7.92 -1.63
CA ARG A 129 -13.21 8.92 -0.71
C ARG A 129 -12.48 10.24 -0.91
N GLY A 130 -12.92 11.28 -0.18
CA GLY A 130 -12.26 12.57 -0.24
C GLY A 130 -12.40 13.28 -1.58
N GLY A 131 -13.42 12.91 -2.37
CA GLY A 131 -13.62 13.50 -3.68
C GLY A 131 -12.72 12.96 -4.78
N SER A 132 -11.92 11.92 -4.47
CA SER A 132 -11.01 11.35 -5.45
C SER A 132 -11.73 10.40 -6.40
N ASN A 133 -11.12 10.14 -7.56
CA ASN A 133 -11.51 9.06 -8.44
C ASN A 133 -10.91 7.75 -7.94
N ARG A 134 -11.34 6.62 -8.50
CA ARG A 134 -10.66 5.35 -8.29
C ARG A 134 -9.21 5.50 -8.73
N SER A 135 -8.29 4.93 -7.96
CA SER A 135 -6.88 5.18 -8.21
C SER A 135 -5.99 4.03 -7.75
N TYR A 136 -4.81 4.00 -8.30
CA TYR A 136 -3.68 3.22 -7.84
C TYR A 136 -2.43 4.07 -8.06
N CYS A 137 -1.28 3.58 -7.62
CA CYS A 137 -0.05 4.37 -7.64
C CYS A 137 1.07 3.58 -8.32
N VAL A 138 1.91 4.28 -9.06
CA VAL A 138 3.12 3.69 -9.63
C VAL A 138 4.30 4.50 -9.11
N ILE A 139 5.29 3.78 -8.57
CA ILE A 139 6.49 4.39 -8.01
C ILE A 139 7.69 3.93 -8.83
N TYR A 140 8.50 4.86 -9.29
CA TYR A 140 9.76 4.54 -9.95
C TYR A 140 10.90 4.87 -8.99
N VAL A 141 11.76 3.88 -8.74
CA VAL A 141 12.92 4.03 -7.86
C VAL A 141 14.17 3.94 -8.70
N GLU A 142 15.02 4.98 -8.60
CA GLU A 142 16.23 5.06 -9.39
C GLU A 142 17.41 5.38 -8.47
N GLY A 143 18.21 4.37 -8.14
CA GLY A 143 19.45 4.52 -7.39
C GLY A 143 19.29 4.79 -5.90
N LYS A 144 18.19 5.35 -5.49
CA LYS A 144 17.91 5.65 -4.07
C LYS A 144 16.43 5.73 -3.84
#